data_2a45e7fc2a1be0de48207bf30735e959
#
_entry.id   2a45e7fc2a1be0de48207bf30735e959
#
_cell.length_a   1.000
_cell.length_b   1.000
_cell.length_c   1.000
_cell.angle_alpha   90.00
_cell.angle_beta   90.00
_cell.angle_gamma   90.00
#
_symmetry.space_group_name_H-M   'P 1'
#
loop_
_entity.id
_entity.type
_entity.pdbx_description
1 polymer ?
#
loop_
_entity_poly.entity_id
_entity_poly.type
_entity_poly.pdbx_seq_one_letter_code
_entity_poly.pdbx_strand_id
1 'polypeptide(L)'
;MQIQKLKVLIEAGAVREVEAMPEQDGWVVWIVYVSHGGERREPLERQRGGVRVFATLDAVARALAGLGLTAFRVNTVGLAGEE
;
A
#
# COMPACT_ATOMS: atom_id res chain seq x y z
N MET A 1 6.67 5.78 -0.35
CA MET A 1 7.09 5.56 1.06
C MET A 1 7.85 4.26 1.16
N GLN A 2 8.96 4.27 1.83
CA GLN A 2 9.73 3.04 2.04
C GLN A 2 9.25 2.32 3.28
N ILE A 3 9.63 1.05 3.37
CA ILE A 3 9.10 0.14 4.39
C ILE A 3 9.40 0.63 5.81
N GLN A 4 10.57 1.26 6.03
CA GLN A 4 10.91 1.75 7.35
C GLN A 4 9.98 2.84 7.82
N LYS A 5 9.61 3.74 6.92
CA LYS A 5 8.66 4.80 7.25
C LYS A 5 7.30 4.19 7.59
N LEU A 6 6.88 3.20 6.82
CA LEU A 6 5.61 2.53 7.07
C LEU A 6 5.61 1.87 8.45
N LYS A 7 6.70 1.20 8.82
CA LYS A 7 6.79 0.58 10.14
C LYS A 7 6.63 1.59 11.26
N VAL A 8 7.28 2.74 11.12
CA VAL A 8 7.16 3.80 12.12
C VAL A 8 5.72 4.29 12.23
N LEU A 9 5.06 4.47 11.09
CA LEU A 9 3.68 4.95 11.08
C LEU A 9 2.73 3.93 11.70
N ILE A 10 2.96 2.64 11.44
CA ILE A 10 2.14 1.59 12.04
C ILE A 10 2.29 1.62 13.56
N GLU A 11 3.53 1.70 14.05
CA GLU A 11 3.78 1.74 15.48
C GLU A 11 3.15 2.97 16.14
N ALA A 12 3.12 4.06 15.42
CA ALA A 12 2.54 5.30 15.94
C ALA A 12 1.02 5.32 15.84
N GLY A 13 0.41 4.30 15.24
CA GLY A 13 -1.04 4.29 15.04
C GLY A 13 -1.51 5.32 14.05
N ALA A 14 -0.63 5.73 13.12
CA ALA A 14 -0.93 6.82 12.21
C ALA A 14 -1.48 6.36 10.87
N VAL A 15 -1.47 5.06 10.58
CA VAL A 15 -1.98 4.55 9.31
C VAL A 15 -3.50 4.50 9.37
N ARG A 16 -4.14 5.14 8.39
CA ARG A 16 -5.59 5.20 8.32
C ARG A 16 -6.18 4.18 7.37
N GLU A 17 -5.51 3.96 6.25
CA GLU A 17 -6.04 3.07 5.23
C GLU A 17 -4.91 2.53 4.38
N VAL A 18 -5.08 1.29 3.93
CA VAL A 18 -4.16 0.67 3.00
C VAL A 18 -4.99 0.15 1.84
N GLU A 19 -4.59 0.49 0.63
CA GLU A 19 -5.37 0.17 -0.55
C GLU A 19 -4.49 -0.38 -1.65
N ALA A 20 -4.85 -1.53 -2.21
CA ALA A 20 -4.18 -2.09 -3.38
C ALA A 20 -4.91 -1.63 -4.63
N MET A 21 -4.18 -1.06 -5.56
CA MET A 21 -4.73 -0.58 -6.81
C MET A 21 -4.08 -1.30 -7.98
N PRO A 22 -4.87 -1.69 -8.98
CA PRO A 22 -4.30 -2.38 -10.14
C PRO A 22 -3.45 -1.44 -10.98
N GLU A 23 -2.36 -1.98 -11.48
CA GLU A 23 -1.49 -1.32 -12.41
C GLU A 23 -1.24 -2.25 -13.59
N GLN A 24 -0.55 -1.74 -14.60
CA GLN A 24 -0.36 -2.51 -15.81
C GLN A 24 0.24 -3.89 -15.55
N ASP A 25 1.20 -3.97 -14.64
CA ASP A 25 1.94 -5.21 -14.40
C ASP A 25 1.65 -5.83 -13.05
N GLY A 26 0.61 -5.38 -12.36
CA GLY A 26 0.31 -5.94 -11.06
C GLY A 26 -0.43 -4.96 -10.17
N TRP A 27 0.02 -4.83 -8.93
CA TRP A 27 -0.67 -4.05 -7.92
C TRP A 27 0.28 -3.11 -7.21
N VAL A 28 -0.19 -1.89 -6.97
CA VAL A 28 0.53 -0.89 -6.18
C VAL A 28 -0.23 -0.70 -4.88
N VAL A 29 0.48 -0.61 -3.77
CA VAL A 29 -0.11 -0.43 -2.46
C VAL A 29 0.01 1.03 -2.06
N TRP A 30 -1.13 1.66 -1.78
CA TRP A 30 -1.19 3.04 -1.34
C TRP A 30 -1.47 3.09 0.16
N ILE A 31 -0.73 3.94 0.85
CA ILE A 31 -0.85 4.11 2.29
C ILE A 31 -1.41 5.49 2.57
N VAL A 32 -2.54 5.54 3.29
CA VAL A 32 -3.11 6.79 3.77
C VAL A 32 -2.76 6.90 5.25
N TYR A 33 -2.16 8.01 5.62
CA TYR A 33 -1.69 8.18 6.98
C TYR A 33 -1.83 9.63 7.42
N VAL A 34 -1.76 9.83 8.72
CA VAL A 34 -1.87 11.17 9.31
C VAL A 34 -0.49 11.70 9.64
N SER A 35 -0.26 12.94 9.28
CA SER A 35 0.95 13.63 9.67
C SER A 35 0.59 15.06 10.05
N HIS A 36 1.60 15.90 10.28
CA HIS A 36 1.40 17.25 10.79
C HIS A 36 0.53 18.01 9.81
N GLY A 37 -0.06 18.24 9.20
CA GLY A 37 -0.88 19.00 8.30
C GLY A 37 -2.08 18.23 7.79
N GLY A 38 -2.34 17.04 8.33
CA GLY A 38 -3.50 16.27 7.92
C GLY A 38 -3.14 14.95 7.25
N GLU A 39 -4.04 14.44 6.44
CA GLU A 39 -3.84 13.15 5.78
C GLU A 39 -2.92 13.26 4.59
N ARG A 40 -2.13 12.22 4.42
CA ARG A 40 -1.24 12.07 3.26
C ARG A 40 -1.47 10.70 2.64
N ARG A 41 -1.16 10.60 1.36
CA ARG A 41 -1.32 9.36 0.61
C ARG A 41 -0.07 9.13 -0.22
N GLU A 42 0.58 8.01 0.00
CA GLU A 42 1.83 7.69 -0.70
C GLU A 42 1.85 6.22 -1.10
N PRO A 43 2.46 5.89 -2.23
CA PRO A 43 2.62 4.50 -2.62
C PRO A 43 3.81 3.87 -1.90
N LEU A 44 3.69 2.57 -1.63
CA LEU A 44 4.81 1.81 -1.09
C LEU A 44 5.89 1.69 -2.16
N GLU A 45 7.14 1.91 -1.76
CA GLU A 45 8.27 1.94 -2.68
C GLU A 45 9.19 0.77 -2.47
N ARG A 46 9.95 0.48 -3.52
CA ARG A 46 11.02 -0.51 -3.43
C ARG A 46 12.14 0.03 -2.57
N GLN A 47 12.92 -0.88 -2.02
CA GLN A 47 14.04 -0.52 -1.16
C GLN A 47 15.02 0.43 -1.86
N ARG A 48 15.19 0.28 -3.15
CA ARG A 48 16.11 1.11 -3.93
C ARG A 48 15.43 2.29 -4.59
N GLY A 49 14.20 2.58 -4.20
CA GLY A 49 13.44 3.68 -4.76
C GLY A 49 12.53 3.24 -5.88
N GLY A 50 11.57 4.11 -6.18
CA GLY A 50 10.55 3.84 -7.17
C GLY A 50 9.40 3.02 -6.60
N VAL A 51 8.24 3.14 -7.23
CA VAL A 51 7.03 2.47 -6.76
C VAL A 51 7.19 0.97 -6.85
N ARG A 52 6.78 0.27 -5.79
CA ARG A 52 6.83 -1.19 -5.78
C ARG A 52 5.58 -1.76 -6.41
N VAL A 53 5.75 -2.64 -7.39
CA VAL A 53 4.64 -3.32 -8.05
C VAL A 53 4.65 -4.78 -7.61
N PHE A 54 3.52 -5.24 -7.06
CA PHE A 54 3.36 -6.62 -6.65
C PHE A 54 2.69 -7.40 -7.78
N ALA A 55 3.18 -8.59 -8.06
CA ALA A 55 2.63 -9.38 -9.16
C ALA A 55 1.22 -9.87 -8.86
N THR A 56 0.90 -10.14 -7.61
CA THR A 56 -0.39 -10.70 -7.21
C THR A 56 -0.89 -10.08 -5.93
N LEU A 57 -2.20 -10.20 -5.70
CA LEU A 57 -2.77 -9.78 -4.42
C LEU A 57 -2.30 -10.66 -3.27
N ASP A 58 -1.99 -11.92 -3.53
CA ASP A 58 -1.42 -12.78 -2.49
C ASP A 58 -0.09 -12.23 -2.00
N ALA A 59 0.74 -11.73 -2.91
CA ALA A 59 2.00 -11.12 -2.53
C ALA A 59 1.79 -9.87 -1.69
N VAL A 60 0.78 -9.05 -2.06
CA VAL A 60 0.41 -7.88 -1.28
C VAL A 60 0.02 -8.31 0.14
N ALA A 61 -0.88 -9.29 0.24
CA ALA A 61 -1.37 -9.74 1.53
C ALA A 61 -0.25 -10.23 2.42
N ARG A 62 0.69 -11.02 1.87
CA ARG A 62 1.80 -11.53 2.66
C ARG A 62 2.71 -10.42 3.16
N ALA A 63 3.01 -9.46 2.29
CA ALA A 63 3.87 -8.35 2.66
C ALA A 63 3.26 -7.53 3.78
N LEU A 64 1.96 -7.22 3.68
CA LEU A 64 1.27 -6.41 4.67
C LEU A 64 1.11 -7.18 5.98
N ALA A 65 0.79 -8.47 5.90
CA ALA A 65 0.66 -9.31 7.11
C ALA A 65 1.98 -9.35 7.87
N GLY A 66 3.10 -9.41 7.16
CA GLY A 66 4.41 -9.38 7.81
C GLY A 66 4.70 -8.10 8.57
N LEU A 67 3.96 -7.05 8.27
CA LEU A 67 4.07 -5.77 8.97
C LEU A 67 3.00 -5.60 10.04
N GLY A 68 2.14 -6.58 10.22
CA GLY A 68 1.07 -6.50 11.19
C GLY A 68 -0.20 -5.89 10.65
N LEU A 69 -0.28 -5.64 9.35
CA LEU A 69 -1.48 -5.10 8.72
C LEU A 69 -2.34 -6.26 8.24
N THR A 70 -3.46 -6.47 8.91
CA THR A 70 -4.28 -7.66 8.67
C THR A 70 -5.48 -7.40 7.78
N ALA A 71 -5.66 -6.18 7.30
CA ALA A 71 -6.76 -5.85 6.41
C ALA A 71 -6.32 -4.75 5.47
N PHE A 72 -6.80 -4.80 4.24
CA PHE A 72 -6.58 -3.74 3.27
C PHE A 72 -7.68 -3.78 2.24
N ARG A 73 -7.89 -2.64 1.59
CA ARG A 73 -8.89 -2.52 0.55
C ARG A 73 -8.28 -2.86 -0.79
N VAL A 74 -9.11 -3.43 -1.66
CA VAL A 74 -8.73 -3.68 -3.04
C VAL A 74 -9.63 -2.84 -3.93
N ASN A 75 -9.01 -1.98 -4.73
CA ASN A 75 -9.73 -1.14 -5.66
C ASN A 75 -9.64 -1.79 -7.03
N THR A 76 -10.79 -2.16 -7.59
CA THR A 76 -10.80 -2.86 -8.85
C THR A 76 -11.23 -1.97 -10.02
N VAL A 77 -11.24 -0.67 -9.82
CA VAL A 77 -11.70 0.25 -10.88
C VAL A 77 -10.89 0.05 -12.16
N GLY A 78 -9.60 -0.17 -12.03
CA GLY A 78 -8.75 -0.37 -13.20
C GLY A 78 -9.03 -1.66 -13.95
N LEU A 79 -9.82 -2.57 -13.37
CA LEU A 79 -10.18 -3.84 -14.01
C LEU A 79 -11.57 -3.82 -14.60
N ALA A 80 -12.32 -2.76 -14.41
CA ALA A 80 -13.75 -2.74 -14.71
C ALA A 80 -14.06 -2.82 -16.19
N GLY A 81 -13.11 -2.52 -17.05
CA GLY A 81 -13.33 -2.54 -18.48
C GLY A 81 -12.96 -3.85 -19.17
N GLU A 82 -12.66 -4.86 -18.40
CA GLU A 82 -12.15 -6.11 -18.95
C GLU A 82 -13.22 -7.02 -19.53
N GLU A 83 -14.43 -6.65 -19.43
CA GLU A 83 -15.55 -7.49 -19.90
C GLU A 83 -15.52 -7.83 -21.36
#